data_4ac496b0ffc5117acaaa4849450990f8
#
_entry.id   4ac496b0ffc5117acaaa4849450990f8
#
_cell.length_a   1.000
_cell.length_b   1.000
_cell.length_c   1.000
_cell.angle_alpha   90.00
_cell.angle_beta   90.00
_cell.angle_gamma   90.00
#
_symmetry.space_group_name_H-M   'P 1'
#
loop_
_entity.id
_entity.type
_entity.pdbx_description
1 polymer ?
#
loop_
_entity_poly.entity_id
_entity_poly.type
_entity_poly.pdbx_seq_one_letter_code
_entity_poly.pdbx_strand_id
1 'polypeptide(L)'
;YDRTHGRTGSHLMVHGACSSAGCYAMEDEQIAEIYALAREAFTGGNRSFEVQIFPFRMTPENMAKHQSSQHIDFWNNIKQGYDYFEVANTPPAWDVCEGRYVFRQPSAVNATASMAGSCQAVVADATIVSAFQARQSADAAAIQSAIMRLADAEVAAAEAEQRRINGEAEMAARSEAINNAVGGFFDTLFSPLDALAPSEQAAVADSTPQG
;
A
#
# COMPACT_ATOMS: atom_id res chain seq x y z
N TYR A 1 -18.93 -11.41 -22.42
CA TYR A 1 -18.41 -10.05 -22.66
C TYR A 1 -17.23 -10.07 -23.64
N ASP A 2 -16.19 -10.84 -23.40
CA ASP A 2 -14.99 -10.92 -24.25
C ASP A 2 -15.28 -11.28 -25.71
N ARG A 3 -16.30 -12.11 -25.96
CA ARG A 3 -16.68 -12.49 -27.32
C ARG A 3 -17.21 -11.32 -28.15
N THR A 4 -17.74 -10.28 -27.50
CA THR A 4 -18.37 -9.13 -28.14
C THR A 4 -17.53 -7.87 -28.11
N HIS A 5 -16.54 -7.78 -27.19
CA HIS A 5 -15.77 -6.56 -26.94
C HIS A 5 -14.26 -6.69 -27.23
N GLY A 6 -13.85 -7.85 -27.75
CA GLY A 6 -12.44 -8.16 -27.97
C GLY A 6 -11.75 -8.57 -26.66
N ARG A 7 -10.88 -9.54 -26.74
CA ARG A 7 -10.12 -10.03 -25.59
C ARG A 7 -8.90 -9.14 -25.34
N THR A 8 -8.80 -8.64 -24.14
CA THR A 8 -7.64 -7.85 -23.69
C THR A 8 -6.62 -8.69 -22.91
N GLY A 9 -6.99 -9.90 -22.48
CA GLY A 9 -6.14 -10.87 -21.83
C GLY A 9 -6.43 -12.28 -22.31
N SER A 10 -5.42 -13.15 -22.29
CA SER A 10 -5.57 -14.55 -22.67
C SER A 10 -4.79 -15.44 -21.72
N HIS A 11 -5.29 -16.67 -21.51
CA HIS A 11 -4.60 -17.69 -20.69
C HIS A 11 -4.31 -17.25 -19.25
N LEU A 12 -5.18 -16.40 -18.66
CA LEU A 12 -5.08 -16.04 -17.26
C LEU A 12 -5.41 -17.24 -16.38
N MET A 13 -4.53 -17.53 -15.43
CA MET A 13 -4.66 -18.63 -14.48
C MET A 13 -4.59 -18.12 -13.05
N VAL A 14 -5.18 -18.91 -12.14
CA VAL A 14 -4.91 -18.86 -10.72
C VAL A 14 -4.01 -20.04 -10.40
N HIS A 15 -2.82 -19.82 -9.85
CA HIS A 15 -1.81 -20.87 -9.69
C HIS A 15 -0.92 -20.66 -8.47
N GLY A 16 -0.19 -21.70 -8.06
CA GLY A 16 0.83 -21.64 -7.03
C GLY A 16 2.18 -21.10 -7.52
N ALA A 17 3.23 -21.36 -6.76
CA ALA A 17 4.62 -20.97 -7.03
C ALA A 17 4.94 -19.47 -6.96
N CYS A 18 4.06 -18.62 -6.43
CA CYS A 18 4.28 -17.20 -6.06
C CYS A 18 4.93 -16.29 -7.10
N SER A 19 5.13 -16.74 -8.34
CA SER A 19 5.77 -15.98 -9.41
C SER A 19 4.97 -16.07 -10.70
N SER A 20 4.71 -14.94 -11.34
CA SER A 20 3.85 -14.87 -12.53
C SER A 20 4.25 -13.74 -13.47
N ALA A 21 4.05 -13.95 -14.77
CA ALA A 21 4.18 -12.95 -15.81
C ALA A 21 2.83 -12.28 -16.18
N GLY A 22 1.84 -12.31 -15.28
CA GLY A 22 0.52 -11.69 -15.49
C GLY A 22 -0.68 -12.55 -15.09
N CYS A 23 -0.46 -13.77 -14.56
CA CYS A 23 -1.49 -14.59 -13.92
C CYS A 23 -1.65 -14.24 -12.44
N TYR A 24 -2.62 -14.84 -11.76
CA TYR A 24 -2.87 -14.66 -10.33
C TYR A 24 -2.09 -15.73 -9.56
N ALA A 25 -0.85 -15.42 -9.21
CA ALA A 25 0.02 -16.29 -8.43
C ALA A 25 -0.25 -16.17 -6.93
N MET A 26 -0.14 -17.28 -6.22
CA MET A 26 -0.26 -17.37 -4.77
C MET A 26 0.63 -18.50 -4.23
N GLU A 27 0.68 -18.68 -2.93
CA GLU A 27 1.38 -19.80 -2.31
C GLU A 27 0.70 -21.13 -2.63
N ASP A 28 1.47 -22.22 -2.63
CA ASP A 28 0.98 -23.55 -3.01
C ASP A 28 -0.13 -24.04 -2.08
N GLU A 29 -0.07 -23.73 -0.80
CA GLU A 29 -1.09 -24.06 0.18
C GLU A 29 -2.42 -23.36 -0.15
N GLN A 30 -2.37 -22.10 -0.52
CA GLN A 30 -3.56 -21.30 -0.85
C GLN A 30 -4.27 -21.84 -2.10
N ILE A 31 -3.52 -22.16 -3.15
CA ILE A 31 -4.13 -22.72 -4.37
C ILE A 31 -4.63 -24.15 -4.15
N ALA A 32 -3.97 -24.93 -3.31
CA ALA A 32 -4.43 -26.27 -2.96
C ALA A 32 -5.79 -26.24 -2.25
N GLU A 33 -6.02 -25.28 -1.35
CA GLU A 33 -7.32 -25.07 -0.70
C GLU A 33 -8.40 -24.64 -1.71
N ILE A 34 -8.11 -23.66 -2.55
CA ILE A 34 -9.03 -23.21 -3.61
C ILE A 34 -9.38 -24.37 -4.56
N TYR A 35 -8.38 -25.14 -4.97
CA TYR A 35 -8.59 -26.29 -5.85
C TYR A 35 -9.45 -27.39 -5.20
N ALA A 36 -9.23 -27.64 -3.91
CA ALA A 36 -10.06 -28.62 -3.18
C ALA A 36 -11.51 -28.19 -3.12
N LEU A 37 -11.78 -26.91 -2.79
CA LEU A 37 -13.15 -26.36 -2.78
C LEU A 37 -13.79 -26.40 -4.16
N ALA A 38 -13.06 -26.03 -5.22
CA ALA A 38 -13.54 -26.10 -6.59
C ALA A 38 -13.91 -27.53 -7.01
N ARG A 39 -13.04 -28.50 -6.69
CA ARG A 39 -13.28 -29.93 -6.97
C ARG A 39 -14.53 -30.43 -6.27
N GLU A 40 -14.70 -30.13 -4.98
CA GLU A 40 -15.87 -30.54 -4.21
C GLU A 40 -17.15 -29.87 -4.73
N ALA A 41 -17.08 -28.60 -5.12
CA ALA A 41 -18.21 -27.90 -5.73
C ALA A 41 -18.69 -28.60 -7.02
N PHE A 42 -17.78 -28.96 -7.91
CA PHE A 42 -18.11 -29.71 -9.14
C PHE A 42 -18.61 -31.12 -8.84
N THR A 43 -18.02 -31.81 -7.88
CA THR A 43 -18.47 -33.15 -7.46
C THR A 43 -19.88 -33.07 -6.85
N GLY A 44 -20.22 -31.99 -6.15
CA GLY A 44 -21.54 -31.70 -5.61
C GLY A 44 -22.57 -31.27 -6.64
N GLY A 45 -22.20 -31.20 -7.92
CA GLY A 45 -23.12 -30.94 -9.03
C GLY A 45 -23.13 -29.48 -9.51
N ASN A 46 -22.34 -28.60 -8.97
CA ASN A 46 -22.17 -27.26 -9.50
C ASN A 46 -21.54 -27.33 -10.90
N ARG A 47 -22.01 -26.51 -11.81
CA ARG A 47 -21.46 -26.42 -13.18
C ARG A 47 -20.43 -25.29 -13.31
N SER A 48 -20.47 -24.33 -12.40
CA SER A 48 -19.59 -23.16 -12.35
C SER A 48 -19.60 -22.57 -10.95
N PHE A 49 -18.58 -21.82 -10.65
CA PHE A 49 -18.54 -20.90 -9.51
C PHE A 49 -17.96 -19.57 -9.97
N GLU A 50 -18.29 -18.52 -9.28
CA GLU A 50 -17.80 -17.18 -9.59
C GLU A 50 -16.48 -16.91 -8.87
N VAL A 51 -15.57 -16.25 -9.58
CA VAL A 51 -14.31 -15.75 -9.02
C VAL A 51 -14.31 -14.22 -9.11
N GLN A 52 -14.22 -13.57 -7.98
CA GLN A 52 -14.12 -12.12 -7.88
C GLN A 52 -12.70 -11.75 -7.46
N ILE A 53 -12.06 -10.86 -8.22
CA ILE A 53 -10.68 -10.44 -8.00
C ILE A 53 -10.65 -8.94 -7.74
N PHE A 54 -10.16 -8.58 -6.57
CA PHE A 54 -10.02 -7.20 -6.12
C PHE A 54 -8.55 -6.88 -5.84
N PRO A 55 -8.10 -5.62 -6.00
CA PRO A 55 -6.72 -5.22 -5.74
C PRO A 55 -6.31 -5.37 -4.26
N PHE A 56 -7.30 -5.29 -3.37
CA PHE A 56 -7.18 -5.48 -1.92
C PHE A 56 -8.57 -5.74 -1.34
N ARG A 57 -8.66 -6.07 -0.06
CA ARG A 57 -9.96 -6.11 0.64
C ARG A 57 -10.56 -4.71 0.65
N MET A 58 -11.77 -4.56 0.09
CA MET A 58 -12.45 -3.27 -0.13
C MET A 58 -13.03 -2.67 1.16
N THR A 59 -12.24 -2.72 2.26
CA THR A 59 -12.61 -2.09 3.54
C THR A 59 -12.40 -0.58 3.49
N PRO A 60 -13.11 0.19 4.32
CA PRO A 60 -12.92 1.64 4.41
C PRO A 60 -11.46 2.06 4.66
N GLU A 61 -10.74 1.34 5.52
CA GLU A 61 -9.34 1.62 5.82
C GLU A 61 -8.43 1.45 4.60
N ASN A 62 -8.64 0.38 3.83
CA ASN A 62 -7.85 0.14 2.63
C ASN A 62 -8.20 1.13 1.53
N MET A 63 -9.48 1.47 1.34
CA MET A 63 -9.89 2.51 0.41
C MET A 63 -9.27 3.87 0.76
N ALA A 64 -9.22 4.23 2.05
CA ALA A 64 -8.58 5.45 2.52
C ALA A 64 -7.07 5.48 2.22
N LYS A 65 -6.35 4.37 2.48
CA LYS A 65 -4.90 4.26 2.19
C LYS A 65 -4.57 4.47 0.72
N HIS A 66 -5.48 4.10 -0.16
CA HIS A 66 -5.27 4.13 -1.61
C HIS A 66 -6.02 5.27 -2.31
N GLN A 67 -6.55 6.23 -1.57
CA GLN A 67 -7.38 7.30 -2.11
C GLN A 67 -6.67 8.16 -3.16
N SER A 68 -5.36 8.34 -3.06
CA SER A 68 -4.56 9.10 -4.02
C SER A 68 -4.17 8.32 -5.29
N SER A 69 -4.60 7.06 -5.40
CA SER A 69 -4.27 6.23 -6.56
C SER A 69 -4.97 6.75 -7.83
N GLN A 70 -4.26 6.72 -8.95
CA GLN A 70 -4.84 7.00 -10.27
C GLN A 70 -5.97 6.03 -10.65
N HIS A 71 -6.10 4.88 -9.97
CA HIS A 71 -7.11 3.86 -10.21
C HIS A 71 -8.31 3.95 -9.26
N ILE A 72 -8.38 4.97 -8.42
CA ILE A 72 -9.40 5.05 -7.37
C ILE A 72 -10.84 5.03 -7.93
N ASP A 73 -11.08 5.67 -9.06
CA ASP A 73 -12.40 5.68 -9.69
C ASP A 73 -12.82 4.28 -10.17
N PHE A 74 -11.88 3.52 -10.73
CA PHE A 74 -12.13 2.12 -11.09
C PHE A 74 -12.37 1.25 -9.84
N TRP A 75 -11.58 1.43 -8.79
CA TRP A 75 -11.74 0.69 -7.55
C TRP A 75 -13.05 1.02 -6.83
N ASN A 76 -13.48 2.28 -6.84
CA ASN A 76 -14.81 2.66 -6.37
C ASN A 76 -15.92 2.01 -7.19
N ASN A 77 -15.73 1.82 -8.48
CA ASN A 77 -16.70 1.15 -9.31
C ASN A 77 -16.79 -0.35 -8.97
N ILE A 78 -15.68 -1.08 -8.91
CA ILE A 78 -15.72 -2.51 -8.57
C ILE A 78 -16.12 -2.76 -7.12
N LYS A 79 -15.88 -1.83 -6.20
CA LYS A 79 -16.37 -1.89 -4.82
C LYS A 79 -17.88 -2.04 -4.73
N GLN A 80 -18.64 -1.52 -5.68
CA GLN A 80 -20.09 -1.69 -5.71
C GLN A 80 -20.48 -3.18 -5.80
N GLY A 81 -19.76 -3.96 -6.61
CA GLY A 81 -19.96 -5.41 -6.68
C GLY A 81 -19.60 -6.13 -5.39
N TYR A 82 -18.50 -5.72 -4.76
CA TYR A 82 -18.08 -6.20 -3.44
C TYR A 82 -19.15 -5.92 -2.39
N ASP A 83 -19.63 -4.67 -2.28
CA ASP A 83 -20.63 -4.27 -1.30
C ASP A 83 -21.98 -4.97 -1.53
N TYR A 84 -22.32 -5.21 -2.79
CA TYR A 84 -23.52 -5.96 -3.13
C TYR A 84 -23.44 -7.39 -2.59
N PHE A 85 -22.32 -8.08 -2.81
CA PHE A 85 -22.11 -9.44 -2.31
C PHE A 85 -22.18 -9.49 -0.78
N GLU A 86 -21.57 -8.54 -0.09
CA GLU A 86 -21.57 -8.46 1.36
C GLU A 86 -22.99 -8.28 1.96
N VAL A 87 -23.88 -7.58 1.21
CA VAL A 87 -25.27 -7.35 1.65
C VAL A 87 -26.18 -8.52 1.29
N ALA A 88 -26.05 -9.03 0.06
CA ALA A 88 -26.96 -10.01 -0.50
C ALA A 88 -26.55 -11.46 -0.23
N ASN A 89 -25.28 -11.72 0.13
CA ASN A 89 -24.66 -13.04 0.22
C ASN A 89 -24.81 -13.88 -1.06
N THR A 90 -25.02 -13.20 -2.17
CA THR A 90 -25.09 -13.79 -3.52
C THR A 90 -24.32 -12.92 -4.50
N PRO A 91 -23.61 -13.51 -5.46
CA PRO A 91 -22.92 -12.75 -6.49
C PRO A 91 -23.89 -11.83 -7.24
N PRO A 92 -23.53 -10.57 -7.49
CA PRO A 92 -24.35 -9.69 -8.33
C PRO A 92 -24.31 -10.15 -9.79
N ALA A 93 -25.39 -9.96 -10.53
CA ALA A 93 -25.29 -9.90 -11.97
C ALA A 93 -24.56 -8.61 -12.37
N TRP A 94 -23.70 -8.69 -13.37
CA TRP A 94 -22.93 -7.54 -13.82
C TRP A 94 -23.01 -7.33 -15.33
N ASP A 95 -22.78 -6.14 -15.78
CA ASP A 95 -22.65 -5.74 -17.17
C ASP A 95 -21.63 -4.61 -17.28
N VAL A 96 -21.24 -4.25 -18.49
CA VAL A 96 -20.38 -3.09 -18.74
C VAL A 96 -21.15 -2.06 -19.55
N CYS A 97 -21.25 -0.86 -19.03
CA CYS A 97 -21.89 0.25 -19.66
C CYS A 97 -20.96 1.45 -19.66
N GLU A 98 -20.71 2.04 -20.84
CA GLU A 98 -19.82 3.22 -21.00
C GLU A 98 -18.44 3.01 -20.33
N GLY A 99 -17.89 1.81 -20.42
CA GLY A 99 -16.60 1.48 -19.83
C GLY A 99 -16.59 1.28 -18.31
N ARG A 100 -17.77 1.20 -17.66
CA ARG A 100 -17.91 0.98 -16.22
C ARG A 100 -18.71 -0.27 -15.94
N TYR A 101 -18.37 -1.00 -14.87
CA TYR A 101 -19.21 -2.09 -14.38
C TYR A 101 -20.52 -1.54 -13.80
N VAL A 102 -21.61 -2.21 -14.15
CA VAL A 102 -22.94 -1.99 -13.57
C VAL A 102 -23.36 -3.29 -12.88
N PHE A 103 -23.66 -3.22 -11.59
CA PHE A 103 -24.03 -4.36 -10.77
C PHE A 103 -25.53 -4.37 -10.51
N ARG A 104 -26.12 -5.56 -10.55
CA ARG A 104 -27.58 -5.76 -10.46
C ARG A 104 -27.89 -6.99 -9.62
N GLN A 105 -29.12 -7.05 -9.10
CA GLN A 105 -29.62 -8.27 -8.50
C GLN A 105 -29.78 -9.36 -9.58
N PRO A 106 -29.32 -10.60 -9.36
CA PRO A 106 -29.58 -11.71 -10.27
C PRO A 106 -31.10 -11.90 -10.41
N SER A 107 -31.59 -11.82 -11.62
CA SER A 107 -32.98 -12.13 -11.94
C SER A 107 -33.06 -13.56 -12.46
N ALA A 108 -34.01 -14.35 -11.95
CA ALA A 108 -34.22 -15.70 -12.39
C ALA A 108 -34.58 -15.81 -13.90
N VAL A 109 -35.00 -14.72 -14.53
CA VAL A 109 -35.45 -14.66 -15.93
C VAL A 109 -34.30 -14.27 -16.88
N ASN A 110 -33.22 -13.65 -16.42
CA ASN A 110 -32.16 -13.14 -17.30
C ASN A 110 -30.77 -13.41 -16.74
N ALA A 111 -30.45 -14.68 -16.50
CA ALA A 111 -29.06 -15.08 -16.16
C ALA A 111 -28.07 -14.95 -17.33
N THR A 112 -28.52 -14.53 -18.49
CA THR A 112 -27.66 -14.14 -19.60
C THR A 112 -27.33 -12.64 -19.43
N ALA A 113 -26.05 -12.32 -19.20
CA ALA A 113 -25.57 -10.97 -19.35
C ALA A 113 -26.16 -10.36 -20.61
N SER A 114 -26.87 -9.24 -20.47
CA SER A 114 -27.45 -8.57 -21.64
C SER A 114 -26.29 -8.14 -22.54
N MET A 115 -26.12 -8.90 -23.61
CA MET A 115 -25.06 -8.67 -24.59
C MET A 115 -25.28 -7.39 -25.41
N ALA A 116 -26.31 -6.63 -25.10
CA ALA A 116 -26.79 -5.54 -25.93
C ALA A 116 -26.45 -4.14 -25.42
N GLY A 117 -25.52 -3.98 -24.47
CA GLY A 117 -25.09 -2.64 -24.03
C GLY A 117 -26.23 -1.75 -23.49
N SER A 118 -27.36 -2.36 -23.08
CA SER A 118 -28.46 -1.60 -22.51
C SER A 118 -28.13 -1.29 -21.04
N CYS A 119 -27.80 -0.03 -20.76
CA CYS A 119 -27.62 0.50 -19.42
C CYS A 119 -28.92 0.55 -18.61
N GLN A 120 -29.84 -0.36 -18.84
CA GLN A 120 -31.15 -0.35 -18.18
C GLN A 120 -31.03 -0.76 -16.71
N ALA A 121 -31.56 0.08 -15.84
CA ALA A 121 -31.76 -0.25 -14.44
C ALA A 121 -32.75 -1.44 -14.33
N VAL A 122 -32.32 -2.53 -13.70
CA VAL A 122 -33.23 -3.62 -13.34
C VAL A 122 -33.88 -3.29 -12.00
N VAL A 123 -35.17 -3.56 -11.88
CA VAL A 123 -35.89 -3.43 -10.60
C VAL A 123 -35.26 -4.40 -9.60
N ALA A 124 -34.64 -3.87 -8.58
CA ALA A 124 -34.04 -4.63 -7.49
C ALA A 124 -35.03 -4.71 -6.33
N ASP A 125 -34.88 -5.75 -5.46
CA ASP A 125 -35.61 -5.85 -4.21
C ASP A 125 -35.32 -4.62 -3.36
N ALA A 126 -36.37 -3.95 -2.87
CA ALA A 126 -36.25 -2.72 -2.11
C ALA A 126 -35.45 -2.89 -0.80
N THR A 127 -35.48 -4.08 -0.21
CA THR A 127 -34.73 -4.42 1.00
C THR A 127 -33.24 -4.45 0.71
N ILE A 128 -32.84 -5.09 -0.36
CA ILE A 128 -31.43 -5.14 -0.79
C ILE A 128 -30.94 -3.76 -1.18
N VAL A 129 -31.76 -2.99 -1.92
CA VAL A 129 -31.40 -1.61 -2.29
C VAL A 129 -31.17 -0.74 -1.06
N SER A 130 -32.07 -0.78 -0.07
CA SER A 130 -31.93 0.01 1.15
C SER A 130 -30.71 -0.40 1.96
N ALA A 131 -30.45 -1.69 2.12
CA ALA A 131 -29.27 -2.20 2.82
C ALA A 131 -27.97 -1.83 2.11
N PHE A 132 -27.94 -1.90 0.78
CA PHE A 132 -26.80 -1.48 -0.04
C PHE A 132 -26.52 0.03 0.11
N GLN A 133 -27.54 0.87 0.06
CA GLN A 133 -27.41 2.31 0.26
C GLN A 133 -26.93 2.66 1.67
N ALA A 134 -27.47 1.98 2.68
CA ALA A 134 -27.03 2.15 4.07
C ALA A 134 -25.54 1.77 4.22
N ARG A 135 -25.10 0.65 3.64
CA ARG A 135 -23.70 0.25 3.64
C ARG A 135 -22.83 1.28 2.93
N GLN A 136 -23.20 1.74 1.75
CA GLN A 136 -22.43 2.75 1.03
C GLN A 136 -22.26 4.04 1.84
N SER A 137 -23.32 4.49 2.52
CA SER A 137 -23.28 5.69 3.37
C SER A 137 -22.36 5.49 4.58
N ALA A 138 -22.45 4.34 5.25
CA ALA A 138 -21.59 3.99 6.38
C ALA A 138 -20.12 3.89 5.98
N ASP A 139 -19.84 3.23 4.86
CA ASP A 139 -18.48 3.08 4.33
C ASP A 139 -17.90 4.44 3.92
N ALA A 140 -18.68 5.31 3.28
CA ALA A 140 -18.23 6.65 2.93
C ALA A 140 -17.81 7.46 4.18
N ALA A 141 -18.60 7.42 5.24
CA ALA A 141 -18.26 8.06 6.52
C ALA A 141 -17.02 7.44 7.16
N ALA A 142 -16.91 6.11 7.13
CA ALA A 142 -15.76 5.38 7.67
C ALA A 142 -14.46 5.67 6.88
N ILE A 143 -14.54 5.77 5.56
CA ILE A 143 -13.42 6.16 4.69
C ILE A 143 -12.93 7.56 5.06
N GLN A 144 -13.83 8.55 5.19
CA GLN A 144 -13.45 9.90 5.58
C GLN A 144 -12.78 9.93 6.96
N SER A 145 -13.32 9.19 7.92
CA SER A 145 -12.70 9.07 9.24
C SER A 145 -11.31 8.41 9.18
N ALA A 146 -11.13 7.41 8.34
CA ALA A 146 -9.84 6.75 8.15
C ALA A 146 -8.82 7.68 7.50
N ILE A 147 -9.22 8.49 6.52
CA ILE A 147 -8.37 9.50 5.88
C ILE A 147 -7.86 10.51 6.93
N MET A 148 -8.74 11.03 7.77
CA MET A 148 -8.33 11.96 8.83
C MET A 148 -7.33 11.32 9.79
N ARG A 149 -7.60 10.08 10.25
CA ARG A 149 -6.66 9.36 11.14
C ARG A 149 -5.31 9.11 10.49
N LEU A 150 -5.26 8.81 9.19
CA LEU A 150 -4.00 8.62 8.46
C LEU A 150 -3.23 9.94 8.35
N ALA A 151 -3.90 11.05 8.06
CA ALA A 151 -3.28 12.36 8.01
C ALA A 151 -2.73 12.78 9.39
N ASP A 152 -3.50 12.60 10.47
CA ASP A 152 -3.06 12.89 11.84
C ASP A 152 -1.83 12.03 12.22
N ALA A 153 -1.84 10.75 11.84
CA ALA A 153 -0.72 9.85 12.10
C ALA A 153 0.55 10.26 11.34
N GLU A 154 0.42 10.73 10.11
CA GLU A 154 1.54 11.24 9.30
C GLU A 154 2.15 12.50 9.93
N VAL A 155 1.31 13.45 10.36
CA VAL A 155 1.76 14.65 11.08
C VAL A 155 2.50 14.27 12.37
N ALA A 156 1.91 13.38 13.18
CA ALA A 156 2.54 12.94 14.43
C ALA A 156 3.88 12.21 14.18
N ALA A 157 3.99 11.43 13.12
CA ALA A 157 5.23 10.77 12.74
C ALA A 157 6.31 11.77 12.30
N ALA A 158 5.93 12.78 11.51
CA ALA A 158 6.84 13.86 11.10
C ALA A 158 7.35 14.67 12.29
N GLU A 159 6.48 15.00 13.24
CA GLU A 159 6.87 15.69 14.48
C GLU A 159 7.81 14.84 15.37
N ALA A 160 7.53 13.53 15.46
CA ALA A 160 8.38 12.61 16.21
C ALA A 160 9.77 12.51 15.60
N GLU A 161 9.85 12.43 14.28
CA GLU A 161 11.12 12.41 13.55
C GLU A 161 11.89 13.74 13.74
N GLN A 162 11.20 14.87 13.67
CA GLN A 162 11.84 16.16 13.93
C GLN A 162 12.39 16.28 15.35
N ARG A 163 11.65 15.77 16.36
CA ARG A 163 12.14 15.70 17.75
C ARG A 163 13.38 14.82 17.87
N ARG A 164 13.43 13.68 17.15
CA ARG A 164 14.60 12.79 17.13
C ARG A 164 15.81 13.51 16.55
N ILE A 165 15.67 14.17 15.41
CA ILE A 165 16.74 14.92 14.73
C ILE A 165 17.27 16.04 15.64
N ASN A 166 16.37 16.81 16.25
CA ASN A 166 16.76 17.89 17.17
C ASN A 166 17.52 17.36 18.40
N GLY A 167 17.05 16.25 18.97
CA GLY A 167 17.75 15.60 20.10
C GLY A 167 19.15 15.09 19.74
N GLU A 168 19.31 14.52 18.55
CA GLU A 168 20.64 14.09 18.06
C GLU A 168 21.57 15.29 17.85
N ALA A 169 21.07 16.41 17.30
CA ALA A 169 21.82 17.63 17.11
C ALA A 169 22.25 18.24 18.45
N GLU A 170 21.38 18.26 19.45
CA GLU A 170 21.70 18.75 20.81
C GLU A 170 22.76 17.88 21.50
N MET A 171 22.67 16.55 21.36
CA MET A 171 23.68 15.64 21.90
C MET A 171 25.02 15.80 21.20
N ALA A 172 25.04 15.98 19.88
CA ALA A 172 26.26 16.24 19.13
C ALA A 172 26.92 17.56 19.56
N ALA A 173 26.17 18.65 19.68
CA ALA A 173 26.63 19.93 20.12
C ALA A 173 27.18 19.88 21.55
N ARG A 174 26.52 19.15 22.46
CA ARG A 174 27.00 18.93 23.83
C ARG A 174 28.31 18.13 23.87
N SER A 175 28.42 17.09 23.03
CA SER A 175 29.65 16.31 22.91
C SER A 175 30.82 17.17 22.43
N GLU A 176 30.60 18.01 21.42
CA GLU A 176 31.57 18.92 20.88
C GLU A 176 32.02 19.97 21.95
N ALA A 177 31.07 20.54 22.68
CA ALA A 177 31.36 21.48 23.76
C ALA A 177 32.21 20.84 24.87
N ILE A 178 31.93 19.59 25.25
CA ILE A 178 32.75 18.84 26.22
C ILE A 178 34.16 18.59 25.67
N ASN A 179 34.28 18.15 24.42
CA ASN A 179 35.59 17.92 23.80
C ASN A 179 36.44 19.20 23.74
N ASN A 180 35.83 20.32 23.37
CA ASN A 180 36.48 21.62 23.33
C ASN A 180 36.91 22.07 24.72
N ALA A 181 36.08 21.89 25.75
CA ALA A 181 36.41 22.22 27.14
C ALA A 181 37.56 21.35 27.66
N VAL A 182 37.55 20.06 27.38
CA VAL A 182 38.63 19.13 27.76
C VAL A 182 39.91 19.48 27.01
N GLY A 183 39.86 19.74 25.70
CA GLY A 183 41.01 20.16 24.90
C GLY A 183 41.66 21.45 25.46
N GLY A 184 40.84 22.49 25.69
CA GLY A 184 41.29 23.73 26.28
C GLY A 184 41.90 23.60 27.69
N PHE A 185 41.40 22.65 28.49
CA PHE A 185 41.98 22.32 29.79
C PHE A 185 43.38 21.71 29.66
N PHE A 186 43.58 20.77 28.74
CA PHE A 186 44.87 20.17 28.45
C PHE A 186 45.87 21.19 27.88
N ASP A 187 45.44 22.04 26.94
CA ASP A 187 46.28 23.12 26.40
C ASP A 187 46.76 24.08 27.51
N THR A 188 45.87 24.40 28.46
CA THR A 188 46.22 25.27 29.59
C THR A 188 47.21 24.60 30.56
N LEU A 189 47.09 23.31 30.80
CA LEU A 189 47.94 22.54 31.70
C LEU A 189 49.34 22.27 31.14
N PHE A 190 49.44 22.00 29.84
CA PHE A 190 50.69 21.55 29.22
C PHE A 190 51.40 22.63 28.39
N SER A 191 50.77 23.77 28.08
CA SER A 191 51.39 24.92 27.42
C SER A 191 52.66 25.46 28.15
N PRO A 192 52.78 25.44 29.50
CA PRO A 192 54.02 25.85 30.16
C PRO A 192 55.19 24.88 29.97
N LEU A 193 54.96 23.65 29.60
CA LEU A 193 55.99 22.63 29.39
C LEU A 193 56.73 22.77 28.05
N ASP A 194 56.10 23.28 27.04
CA ASP A 194 56.71 23.56 25.72
C ASP A 194 57.66 24.79 25.81
N ALA A 195 57.46 25.70 26.75
CA ALA A 195 58.34 26.85 27.00
C ALA A 195 59.69 26.48 27.71
N LEU A 196 59.77 25.21 28.16
CA LEU A 196 60.98 24.68 28.85
C LEU A 196 61.82 23.76 27.96
N ALA A 197 61.48 23.60 26.71
CA ALA A 197 62.31 22.86 25.77
C ALA A 197 63.59 23.65 25.44
N PRO A 198 64.79 23.08 25.62
CA PRO A 198 66.02 23.80 25.31
C PRO A 198 66.13 24.04 23.81
N SER A 199 66.39 25.29 23.44
CA SER A 199 66.68 25.66 22.06
C SER A 199 68.06 25.11 21.68
N GLU A 200 68.12 23.94 21.14
CA GLU A 200 69.36 23.37 20.58
C GLU A 200 69.50 23.88 19.14
N GLN A 201 69.98 25.14 19.07
CA GLN A 201 70.60 25.66 17.85
C GLN A 201 72.11 25.63 18.05
N ALA A 202 72.71 24.44 17.82
CA ALA A 202 74.16 24.37 17.67
C ALA A 202 74.51 24.74 16.22
N ALA A 203 75.29 25.79 16.11
CA ALA A 203 75.91 26.27 14.92
C ALA A 203 76.81 25.18 14.26
N VAL A 204 76.46 24.76 13.02
CA VAL A 204 77.41 24.04 12.18
C VAL A 204 78.24 25.09 11.43
N ALA A 205 79.50 25.24 11.86
CA ALA A 205 80.50 26.05 11.17
C ALA A 205 80.89 25.41 9.85
N ASP A 206 80.82 26.22 8.83
CA ASP A 206 81.31 25.97 7.47
C ASP A 206 82.84 25.83 7.53
N SER A 207 83.38 24.71 7.07
CA SER A 207 84.78 24.51 6.77
C SER A 207 85.01 23.83 5.46
N THR A 208 85.09 24.60 4.39
CA THR A 208 85.57 24.19 3.11
C THR A 208 87.12 24.13 3.16
N PRO A 209 87.79 23.05 2.74
CA PRO A 209 89.19 23.08 2.33
C PRO A 209 89.27 23.26 0.81
N GLN A 210 90.07 24.25 0.40
CA GLN A 210 90.69 24.39 -0.88
C GLN A 210 91.81 23.39 -1.02
N GLY A 211 91.85 22.70 -2.20
CA GLY A 211 92.93 21.87 -2.67
C GLY A 211 92.58 21.20 -3.99
#